data_bcab41a24c1b3edd343d1717176de1f0
#
_entry.id   bcab41a24c1b3edd343d1717176de1f0
#
_cell.length_a   1.000
_cell.length_b   1.000
_cell.length_c   1.000
_cell.angle_alpha   90.00
_cell.angle_beta   90.00
_cell.angle_gamma   90.00
#
_symmetry.space_group_name_H-M   'P 1'
#
loop_
_entity.id
_entity.type
_entity.pdbx_description
1 polymer ?
#
loop_
_entity_poly.entity_id
_entity_poly.type
_entity_poly.pdbx_seq_one_letter_code
_entity_poly.pdbx_strand_id
1 'polypeptide(L)'
;MMLNPPKNQLPKEEKMLANQVRSLLRAAWRLPKAEEGIARMKQLAGMIECDHPAAAASLREGLEETFTINRADVPPSLHRCLATTNLIESPQSGVRKKTGNVCRWRDSEMTLRWVAGAFLLTEKNFRKIMGYHDLWALASILGRSPNAASSHQEKVA
;
A
#
# COMPACT_ATOMS: atom_id res chain seq x y z
N MET A 1 -5.05 1.24 10.08
CA MET A 1 -3.65 1.04 10.54
C MET A 1 -3.65 -0.15 11.48
N MET A 2 -3.35 -1.35 10.99
CA MET A 2 -3.27 -2.54 11.85
C MET A 2 -2.05 -2.37 12.76
N LEU A 3 -2.29 -2.07 14.01
CA LEU A 3 -1.29 -2.12 15.07
C LEU A 3 -0.84 -3.59 15.22
N ASN A 4 0.30 -3.93 14.65
CA ASN A 4 0.95 -5.18 15.02
C ASN A 4 1.31 -5.08 16.51
N PRO A 5 0.74 -5.92 17.37
CA PRO A 5 1.21 -5.99 18.76
C PRO A 5 2.70 -6.36 18.75
N PRO A 6 3.50 -5.88 19.70
CA PRO A 6 4.90 -6.19 19.76
C PRO A 6 5.09 -7.71 19.78
N LYS A 7 5.83 -8.22 18.83
CA LYS A 7 6.00 -9.65 18.51
C LYS A 7 6.46 -10.54 19.67
N ASN A 8 6.88 -9.96 20.78
CA ASN A 8 7.50 -10.68 21.90
C ASN A 8 6.61 -10.91 23.13
N GLN A 9 5.34 -10.44 23.14
CA GLN A 9 4.50 -10.50 24.34
C GLN A 9 3.35 -11.51 24.29
N LEU A 10 3.12 -12.14 23.11
CA LEU A 10 2.04 -13.13 22.98
C LEU A 10 2.48 -14.51 23.47
N PRO A 11 1.60 -15.28 24.16
CA PRO A 11 1.78 -16.69 24.46
C PRO A 11 2.13 -17.51 23.21
N LYS A 12 2.82 -18.64 23.37
CA LYS A 12 3.27 -19.46 22.21
C LYS A 12 2.10 -19.92 21.34
N GLU A 13 0.98 -20.27 21.95
CA GLU A 13 -0.24 -20.74 21.25
C GLU A 13 -0.86 -19.61 20.42
N GLU A 14 -0.97 -18.41 20.97
CA GLU A 14 -1.46 -17.25 20.21
C GLU A 14 -0.52 -16.85 19.08
N LYS A 15 0.79 -17.02 19.24
CA LYS A 15 1.76 -16.81 18.14
C LYS A 15 1.56 -17.79 17.01
N MET A 16 1.29 -19.06 17.33
CA MET A 16 1.00 -20.08 16.30
C MET A 16 -0.27 -19.75 15.55
N LEU A 17 -1.35 -19.42 16.25
CA LEU A 17 -2.61 -19.01 15.64
C LEU A 17 -2.45 -17.76 14.77
N ALA A 18 -1.78 -16.73 15.26
CA ALA A 18 -1.49 -15.53 14.50
C ALA A 18 -0.67 -15.81 13.22
N ASN A 19 0.25 -16.75 13.26
CA ASN A 19 1.02 -17.16 12.08
C ASN A 19 0.16 -17.95 11.08
N GLN A 20 -0.71 -18.84 11.57
CA GLN A 20 -1.66 -19.58 10.73
C GLN A 20 -2.64 -18.62 10.04
N VAL A 21 -3.27 -17.72 10.79
CA VAL A 21 -4.16 -16.68 10.25
C VAL A 21 -3.43 -15.84 9.18
N ARG A 22 -2.22 -15.40 9.48
CA ARG A 22 -1.40 -14.62 8.52
C ARG A 22 -1.09 -15.40 7.24
N SER A 23 -0.82 -16.70 7.36
CA SER A 23 -0.57 -17.58 6.22
C SER A 23 -1.82 -17.71 5.34
N LEU A 24 -3.00 -17.92 5.96
CA LEU A 24 -4.27 -18.04 5.27
C LEU A 24 -4.67 -16.73 4.57
N LEU A 25 -4.46 -15.57 5.23
CA LEU A 25 -4.66 -14.26 4.63
C LEU A 25 -3.80 -14.05 3.39
N ARG A 26 -2.50 -14.38 3.48
CA ARG A 26 -1.60 -14.29 2.33
C ARG A 26 -2.00 -15.21 1.19
N ALA A 27 -2.50 -16.39 1.49
CA ALA A 27 -3.00 -17.32 0.50
C ALA A 27 -4.27 -16.78 -0.19
N ALA A 28 -5.19 -16.18 0.58
CA ALA A 28 -6.40 -15.56 0.03
C ALA A 28 -6.08 -14.39 -0.92
N TRP A 29 -5.13 -13.52 -0.55
CA TRP A 29 -4.72 -12.38 -1.41
C TRP A 29 -4.03 -12.79 -2.72
N ARG A 30 -3.50 -14.02 -2.79
CA ARG A 30 -2.87 -14.56 -4.01
C ARG A 30 -3.86 -15.16 -4.99
N LEU A 31 -5.12 -15.30 -4.59
CA LEU A 31 -6.15 -15.83 -5.48
C LEU A 31 -6.41 -14.85 -6.63
N PRO A 32 -6.56 -15.34 -7.85
CA PRO A 32 -6.80 -14.49 -9.01
C PRO A 32 -8.14 -13.78 -8.94
N LYS A 33 -9.16 -14.45 -8.36
CA LYS A 33 -10.52 -13.89 -8.23
C LYS A 33 -10.73 -13.30 -6.85
N ALA A 34 -11.10 -12.04 -6.81
CA ALA A 34 -11.40 -11.31 -5.56
C ALA A 34 -12.48 -12.03 -4.73
N GLU A 35 -13.52 -12.52 -5.37
CA GLU A 35 -14.66 -13.18 -4.73
C GLU A 35 -14.28 -14.44 -3.95
N GLU A 36 -13.39 -15.26 -4.54
CA GLU A 36 -12.87 -16.46 -3.87
C GLU A 36 -12.02 -16.08 -2.66
N GLY A 37 -11.22 -15.02 -2.77
CA GLY A 37 -10.42 -14.48 -1.68
C GLY A 37 -11.28 -13.96 -0.54
N ILE A 38 -12.32 -13.18 -0.87
CA ILE A 38 -13.30 -12.64 0.09
C ILE A 38 -14.04 -13.78 0.80
N ALA A 39 -14.48 -14.80 0.06
CA ALA A 39 -15.18 -15.95 0.64
C ALA A 39 -14.29 -16.69 1.65
N ARG A 40 -13.00 -16.92 1.32
CA ARG A 40 -12.04 -17.53 2.25
C ARG A 40 -11.80 -16.69 3.49
N MET A 41 -11.71 -15.37 3.34
CA MET A 41 -11.53 -14.49 4.50
C MET A 41 -12.77 -14.45 5.39
N LYS A 42 -13.98 -14.49 4.81
CA LYS A 42 -15.22 -14.63 5.59
C LYS A 42 -15.27 -15.94 6.37
N GLN A 43 -14.86 -17.05 5.76
CA GLN A 43 -14.74 -18.34 6.45
C GLN A 43 -13.74 -18.28 7.60
N LEU A 44 -12.56 -17.71 7.37
CA LEU A 44 -11.55 -17.54 8.39
C LEU A 44 -12.06 -16.69 9.57
N ALA A 45 -12.76 -15.58 9.29
CA ALA A 45 -13.37 -14.76 10.31
C ALA A 45 -14.38 -15.55 11.16
N GLY A 46 -15.22 -16.38 10.52
CA GLY A 46 -16.15 -17.28 11.22
C GLY A 46 -15.44 -18.32 12.10
N MET A 47 -14.32 -18.87 11.65
CA MET A 47 -13.55 -19.85 12.44
C MET A 47 -12.95 -19.27 13.74
N ILE A 48 -12.51 -18.02 13.70
CA ILE A 48 -11.88 -17.37 14.87
C ILE A 48 -12.87 -16.56 15.70
N GLU A 49 -14.14 -16.47 15.30
CA GLU A 49 -15.12 -15.59 15.93
C GLU A 49 -15.42 -15.96 17.39
N CYS A 50 -15.46 -17.27 17.68
CA CYS A 50 -15.73 -17.74 19.04
C CYS A 50 -14.62 -17.39 20.02
N ASP A 51 -13.36 -17.55 19.61
CA ASP A 51 -12.21 -17.36 20.47
C ASP A 51 -11.67 -15.92 20.44
N HIS A 52 -11.81 -15.25 19.29
CA HIS A 52 -11.27 -13.91 19.05
C HIS A 52 -12.24 -13.00 18.30
N PRO A 53 -13.39 -12.60 18.91
CA PRO A 53 -14.45 -11.84 18.23
C PRO A 53 -13.97 -10.49 17.70
N ALA A 54 -13.09 -9.80 18.42
CA ALA A 54 -12.52 -8.53 17.97
C ALA A 54 -11.64 -8.69 16.72
N ALA A 55 -10.88 -9.78 16.61
CA ALA A 55 -10.08 -10.08 15.42
C ALA A 55 -10.96 -10.44 14.24
N ALA A 56 -12.04 -11.22 14.45
CA ALA A 56 -13.02 -11.55 13.42
C ALA A 56 -13.74 -10.30 12.89
N ALA A 57 -14.14 -9.38 13.77
CA ALA A 57 -14.73 -8.11 13.37
C ALA A 57 -13.75 -7.26 12.54
N SER A 58 -12.50 -7.15 12.96
CA SER A 58 -11.44 -6.43 12.24
C SER A 58 -11.13 -7.06 10.86
N LEU A 59 -11.25 -8.39 10.72
CA LEU A 59 -11.11 -9.04 9.42
C LEU A 59 -12.28 -8.75 8.47
N ARG A 60 -13.48 -8.56 9.00
CA ARG A 60 -14.66 -8.21 8.20
C ARG A 60 -14.67 -6.74 7.79
N GLU A 61 -14.10 -5.88 8.64
CA GLU A 61 -13.93 -4.47 8.35
C GLU A 61 -12.93 -4.27 7.20
N GLY A 62 -13.32 -3.52 6.18
CA GLY A 62 -12.46 -3.25 5.02
C GLY A 62 -12.12 -4.46 4.14
N LEU A 63 -12.89 -5.55 4.27
CA LEU A 63 -12.66 -6.79 3.51
C LEU A 63 -12.74 -6.56 2.00
N GLU A 64 -13.69 -5.77 1.58
CA GLU A 64 -13.90 -5.47 0.16
C GLU A 64 -12.80 -4.60 -0.43
N GLU A 65 -12.35 -3.59 0.31
CA GLU A 65 -11.27 -2.68 -0.07
C GLU A 65 -9.93 -3.42 -0.18
N THR A 66 -9.72 -4.43 0.65
CA THR A 66 -8.50 -5.25 0.64
C THR A 66 -8.28 -5.97 -0.70
N PHE A 67 -9.34 -6.29 -1.44
CA PHE A 67 -9.28 -6.96 -2.74
C PHE A 67 -9.44 -6.02 -3.95
N THR A 68 -9.29 -4.73 -3.77
CA THR A 68 -9.38 -3.73 -4.85
C THR A 68 -8.42 -4.03 -6.01
N ILE A 69 -7.18 -4.43 -5.71
CA ILE A 69 -6.17 -4.78 -6.73
C ILE A 69 -6.62 -5.97 -7.56
N ASN A 70 -7.20 -7.00 -6.91
CA ASN A 70 -7.68 -8.20 -7.58
C ASN A 70 -8.92 -7.93 -8.45
N ARG A 71 -9.81 -7.02 -8.01
CA ARG A 71 -11.00 -6.62 -8.79
C ARG A 71 -10.65 -5.76 -9.99
N ALA A 72 -9.61 -4.96 -9.88
CA ALA A 72 -9.20 -4.04 -10.93
C ALA A 72 -8.39 -4.72 -12.05
N ASP A 73 -8.23 -6.04 -12.04
CA ASP A 73 -7.46 -6.81 -13.01
C ASP A 73 -6.05 -6.23 -13.26
N VAL A 74 -5.43 -5.76 -12.17
CA VAL A 74 -4.08 -5.21 -12.24
C VAL A 74 -3.09 -6.33 -12.63
N PRO A 75 -2.15 -6.08 -13.56
CA PRO A 75 -1.14 -7.06 -13.93
C PRO A 75 -0.40 -7.65 -12.71
N PRO A 76 -0.21 -8.99 -12.64
CA PRO A 76 0.44 -9.65 -11.51
C PRO A 76 1.83 -9.13 -11.17
N SER A 77 2.55 -8.59 -12.17
CA SER A 77 3.86 -7.95 -12.01
C SER A 77 3.82 -6.73 -11.05
N LEU A 78 2.67 -6.03 -10.99
CA LEU A 78 2.45 -4.87 -10.15
C LEU A 78 1.89 -5.22 -8.75
N HIS A 79 1.33 -6.41 -8.55
CA HIS A 79 0.70 -6.79 -7.29
C HIS A 79 1.64 -6.61 -6.10
N ARG A 80 2.90 -7.01 -6.24
CA ARG A 80 3.87 -6.93 -5.14
C ARG A 80 4.21 -5.49 -4.74
N CYS A 81 4.33 -4.57 -5.68
CA CYS A 81 4.64 -3.18 -5.37
C CYS A 81 3.41 -2.43 -4.82
N LEU A 82 2.22 -2.75 -5.32
CA LEU A 82 0.96 -2.13 -4.87
C LEU A 82 0.43 -2.71 -3.55
N ALA A 83 0.89 -3.90 -3.15
CA ALA A 83 0.51 -4.51 -1.86
C ALA A 83 1.15 -3.82 -0.65
N THR A 84 2.00 -2.83 -0.84
CA THR A 84 2.66 -2.08 0.23
C THR A 84 2.57 -0.58 0.00
N THR A 85 2.62 0.19 1.09
CA THR A 85 2.66 1.65 1.06
C THR A 85 4.04 2.21 0.76
N ASN A 86 5.05 1.36 0.53
CA ASN A 86 6.44 1.75 0.30
C ASN A 86 6.62 2.74 -0.87
N LEU A 87 5.76 2.65 -1.90
CA LEU A 87 5.78 3.57 -3.04
C LEU A 87 5.54 5.03 -2.62
N ILE A 88 4.75 5.24 -1.57
CA ILE A 88 4.44 6.56 -1.03
C ILE A 88 5.38 6.91 0.12
N GLU A 89 5.70 5.95 0.99
CA GLU A 89 6.53 6.15 2.17
C GLU A 89 7.98 6.50 1.82
N SER A 90 8.55 5.87 0.79
CA SER A 90 9.92 6.11 0.37
C SER A 90 10.16 7.56 -0.10
N PRO A 91 9.37 8.14 -1.01
CA PRO A 91 9.45 9.56 -1.37
C PRO A 91 9.26 10.49 -0.18
N GLN A 92 8.25 10.23 0.65
CA GLN A 92 7.97 11.05 1.84
C GLN A 92 9.11 11.00 2.86
N SER A 93 9.74 9.84 3.05
CA SER A 93 10.92 9.72 3.89
C SER A 93 12.10 10.57 3.38
N GLY A 94 12.30 10.59 2.05
CA GLY A 94 13.29 11.44 1.40
C GLY A 94 13.03 12.94 1.63
N VAL A 95 11.78 13.36 1.45
CA VAL A 95 11.35 14.74 1.72
C VAL A 95 11.56 15.10 3.18
N ARG A 96 11.11 14.25 4.11
CA ARG A 96 11.28 14.47 5.55
C ARG A 96 12.73 14.63 5.97
N LYS A 97 13.65 13.85 5.41
CA LYS A 97 15.09 14.00 5.68
C LYS A 97 15.63 15.36 5.23
N LYS A 98 15.12 15.92 4.12
CA LYS A 98 15.60 17.19 3.57
C LYS A 98 14.95 18.41 4.23
N THR A 99 13.71 18.26 4.73
CA THR A 99 12.97 19.32 5.39
C THR A 99 13.07 19.27 6.91
N GLY A 100 13.66 18.22 7.48
CA GLY A 100 13.72 17.99 8.94
C GLY A 100 14.47 19.04 9.74
N ASN A 101 15.36 19.82 9.09
CA ASN A 101 16.09 20.91 9.72
C ASN A 101 15.30 22.24 9.73
N VAL A 102 14.12 22.29 9.12
CA VAL A 102 13.28 23.50 9.12
C VAL A 102 12.49 23.56 10.41
N CYS A 103 12.92 24.42 11.33
CA CYS A 103 12.30 24.57 12.65
C CYS A 103 11.01 25.40 12.62
N ARG A 104 10.83 26.26 11.63
CA ARG A 104 9.67 27.15 11.54
C ARG A 104 9.26 27.39 10.09
N TRP A 105 7.98 27.14 9.84
CA TRP A 105 7.33 27.45 8.58
C TRP A 105 6.63 28.79 8.69
N ARG A 106 6.97 29.75 7.81
CA ARG A 106 6.37 31.09 7.84
C ARG A 106 4.97 31.11 7.26
N ASP A 107 4.84 30.48 6.08
CA ASP A 107 3.62 30.48 5.28
C ASP A 107 3.52 29.20 4.44
N SER A 108 2.37 29.04 3.80
CA SER A 108 2.09 27.91 2.91
C SER A 108 2.97 27.89 1.66
N GLU A 109 3.32 29.05 1.11
CA GLU A 109 4.20 29.13 -0.06
C GLU A 109 5.61 28.67 0.23
N MET A 110 6.16 29.07 1.38
CA MET A 110 7.46 28.59 1.83
C MET A 110 7.43 27.06 1.98
N THR A 111 6.37 26.53 2.59
CA THR A 111 6.19 25.08 2.76
C THR A 111 6.16 24.38 1.41
N LEU A 112 5.37 24.90 0.46
CA LEU A 112 5.25 24.32 -0.87
C LEU A 112 6.60 24.31 -1.61
N ARG A 113 7.33 25.43 -1.61
CA ARG A 113 8.64 25.55 -2.26
C ARG A 113 9.67 24.58 -1.68
N TRP A 114 9.74 24.49 -0.35
CA TRP A 114 10.67 23.56 0.32
C TRP A 114 10.31 22.09 0.02
N VAL A 115 9.04 21.73 0.10
CA VAL A 115 8.57 20.37 -0.18
C VAL A 115 8.81 20.03 -1.65
N ALA A 116 8.50 20.92 -2.58
CA ALA A 116 8.76 20.72 -4.02
C ALA A 116 10.25 20.53 -4.30
N GLY A 117 11.11 21.39 -3.76
CA GLY A 117 12.57 21.26 -3.90
C GLY A 117 13.09 19.95 -3.27
N ALA A 118 12.56 19.55 -2.12
CA ALA A 118 12.92 18.30 -1.48
C ALA A 118 12.48 17.08 -2.31
N PHE A 119 11.30 17.13 -2.97
CA PHE A 119 10.85 16.09 -3.90
C PHE A 119 11.78 15.98 -5.11
N LEU A 120 12.08 17.08 -5.79
CA LEU A 120 12.99 17.11 -6.94
C LEU A 120 14.37 16.54 -6.62
N LEU A 121 14.89 16.84 -5.42
CA LEU A 121 16.17 16.27 -4.95
C LEU A 121 16.04 14.78 -4.61
N THR A 122 14.89 14.34 -4.12
CA THR A 122 14.65 12.95 -3.75
C THR A 122 14.42 12.09 -4.99
N GLU A 123 13.74 12.63 -6.00
CA GLU A 123 13.45 11.99 -7.27
C GLU A 123 14.70 11.44 -7.98
N LYS A 124 15.84 12.13 -7.86
CA LYS A 124 17.13 11.68 -8.41
C LYS A 124 17.57 10.30 -7.89
N ASN A 125 17.05 9.89 -6.74
CA ASN A 125 17.36 8.61 -6.11
C ASN A 125 16.24 7.56 -6.29
N PHE A 126 15.19 7.87 -7.05
CA PHE A 126 14.10 6.91 -7.27
C PHE A 126 14.61 5.74 -8.12
N ARG A 127 14.20 4.56 -7.70
CA ARG A 127 14.45 3.32 -8.44
C ARG A 127 13.22 2.94 -9.22
N LYS A 128 13.41 2.28 -10.34
CA LYS A 128 12.30 1.67 -11.08
C LYS A 128 11.56 0.69 -10.17
N ILE A 129 10.24 0.80 -10.16
CA ILE A 129 9.39 -0.11 -9.39
C ILE A 129 9.33 -1.48 -10.09
N MET A 130 9.06 -2.51 -9.32
CA MET A 130 8.83 -3.85 -9.88
C MET A 130 7.56 -3.81 -10.75
N GLY A 131 7.63 -4.35 -11.97
CA GLY A 131 6.53 -4.34 -12.91
C GLY A 131 6.33 -3.00 -13.64
N TYR A 132 7.29 -2.10 -13.63
CA TYR A 132 7.17 -0.78 -14.25
C TYR A 132 6.79 -0.82 -15.75
N HIS A 133 7.08 -1.90 -16.45
CA HIS A 133 6.69 -2.11 -17.85
C HIS A 133 5.16 -2.15 -18.03
N ASP A 134 4.43 -2.58 -17.01
CA ASP A 134 2.98 -2.75 -17.04
C ASP A 134 2.21 -1.55 -16.43
N LEU A 135 2.92 -0.45 -16.12
CA LEU A 135 2.28 0.77 -15.60
C LEU A 135 1.27 1.38 -16.56
N TRP A 136 1.44 1.17 -17.87
CA TRP A 136 0.48 1.61 -18.86
C TRP A 136 -0.89 0.94 -18.68
N ALA A 137 -0.92 -0.34 -18.30
CA ALA A 137 -2.15 -1.06 -18.02
C ALA A 137 -2.83 -0.48 -16.77
N LEU A 138 -2.07 -0.20 -15.71
CA LEU A 138 -2.60 0.47 -14.53
C LEU A 138 -3.16 1.86 -14.86
N ALA A 139 -2.47 2.64 -15.69
CA ALA A 139 -2.96 3.95 -16.13
C ALA A 139 -4.28 3.84 -16.91
N SER A 140 -4.41 2.83 -17.77
CA SER A 140 -5.64 2.53 -18.50
C SER A 140 -6.79 2.16 -17.55
N ILE A 141 -6.54 1.28 -16.58
CA ILE A 141 -7.53 0.89 -15.55
C ILE A 141 -8.03 2.11 -14.77
N LEU A 142 -7.14 3.05 -14.45
CA LEU A 142 -7.48 4.29 -13.75
C LEU A 142 -8.09 5.37 -14.65
N GLY A 143 -8.36 5.07 -15.92
CA GLY A 143 -8.92 6.02 -16.89
C GLY A 143 -7.97 7.15 -17.26
N ARG A 144 -6.65 7.00 -17.02
CA ARG A 144 -5.62 7.97 -17.40
C ARG A 144 -4.98 7.58 -18.72
N SER A 145 -5.11 8.41 -19.74
CA SER A 145 -4.39 8.20 -21.00
C SER A 145 -2.88 8.27 -20.74
N PRO A 146 -2.07 7.33 -21.27
CA PRO A 146 -0.61 7.35 -21.11
C PRO A 146 0.08 8.61 -21.64
N ASN A 147 -0.59 9.38 -22.51
CA ASN A 147 -0.07 10.63 -23.08
C ASN A 147 -0.20 11.87 -22.18
N ALA A 148 -0.91 11.80 -21.05
CA ALA A 148 -1.07 12.96 -20.17
C ALA A 148 0.22 13.31 -19.39
N ALA A 149 1.17 12.39 -19.29
CA ALA A 149 2.43 12.61 -18.56
C ALA A 149 3.51 13.34 -19.37
N SER A 150 3.45 13.27 -20.71
CA SER A 150 4.46 13.91 -21.58
C SER A 150 4.21 15.39 -21.85
N SER A 151 2.97 15.88 -21.66
CA SER A 151 2.64 17.29 -21.91
C SER A 151 3.09 18.27 -20.80
N HIS A 152 3.57 17.75 -19.66
CA HIS A 152 4.06 18.62 -18.58
C HIS A 152 5.56 18.90 -18.64
N GLN A 153 6.34 18.17 -19.45
CA GLN A 153 7.78 18.40 -19.57
C GLN A 153 8.15 19.48 -20.61
N GLU A 154 7.23 19.84 -21.51
CA GLU A 154 7.51 20.86 -22.55
C GLU A 154 7.20 22.32 -22.15
N LYS A 155 6.69 22.57 -20.96
CA LYS A 155 6.34 23.94 -20.51
C LYS A 155 7.31 24.57 -19.52
N VAL A 156 8.46 23.97 -19.27
CA VAL A 156 9.52 24.53 -18.43
C VAL A 156 10.84 24.49 -19.22
N ALA A 157 10.91 25.29 -20.24
CA ALA A 157 12.12 25.72 -20.90
C ALA A 157 12.14 27.26 -20.91
#